data_cc5a3ad80d27216fa91a797f37b7c394
#
_entry.id   cc5a3ad80d27216fa91a797f37b7c394
#
_cell.length_a   1.000
_cell.length_b   1.000
_cell.length_c   1.000
_cell.angle_alpha   90.00
_cell.angle_beta   90.00
_cell.angle_gamma   90.00
#
_symmetry.space_group_name_H-M   'P 1'
#
loop_
_entity.id
_entity.type
_entity.pdbx_description
1 polymer ?
#
loop_
_entity_poly.entity_id
_entity_poly.type
_entity_poly.pdbx_seq_one_letter_code
_entity_poly.pdbx_strand_id
1 'polypeptide(L)'
;MAFSIQFTPAAERALDGLEVPIRRRVAGAIDGLALNPRPSGVKKLAGLENLWRIRVGDYRIVYRIFDRTLVIVIVTIGHRGDVYR
;
A
#
# COMPACT_ATOMS: atom_id res chain seq x y z
N MET A 1 17.95 6.41 -2.92
CA MET A 1 17.64 5.20 -3.71
C MET A 1 16.17 4.85 -3.60
N ALA A 2 15.57 4.40 -4.67
CA ALA A 2 14.16 4.07 -4.68
C ALA A 2 13.94 2.61 -4.33
N PHE A 3 12.83 2.32 -3.63
CA PHE A 3 12.39 0.96 -3.38
C PHE A 3 11.70 0.40 -4.62
N SER A 4 11.85 -0.89 -4.85
CA SER A 4 11.05 -1.60 -5.86
C SER A 4 9.68 -1.89 -5.29
N ILE A 5 8.64 -1.77 -6.11
CA ILE A 5 7.28 -2.05 -5.70
C ILE A 5 6.84 -3.38 -6.31
N GLN A 6 6.36 -4.27 -5.46
CA GLN A 6 5.77 -5.55 -5.86
C GLN A 6 4.36 -5.63 -5.33
N PHE A 7 3.52 -6.39 -5.99
CA PHE A 7 2.11 -6.56 -5.61
C PHE A 7 1.83 -8.04 -5.37
N THR A 8 1.07 -8.33 -4.32
CA THR A 8 0.45 -9.65 -4.23
C THR A 8 -0.64 -9.77 -5.30
N PRO A 9 -1.02 -10.98 -5.70
CA PRO A 9 -2.14 -11.14 -6.64
C PRO A 9 -3.42 -10.46 -6.16
N ALA A 10 -3.70 -10.50 -4.86
CA ALA A 10 -4.88 -9.84 -4.30
C ALA A 10 -4.81 -8.32 -4.47
N ALA A 11 -3.64 -7.73 -4.20
CA ALA A 11 -3.46 -6.29 -4.35
C ALA A 11 -3.56 -5.86 -5.81
N GLU A 12 -2.98 -6.64 -6.70
CA GLU A 12 -3.03 -6.34 -8.13
C GLU A 12 -4.47 -6.36 -8.64
N ARG A 13 -5.26 -7.39 -8.28
CA ARG A 13 -6.66 -7.45 -8.65
C ARG A 13 -7.47 -6.30 -8.06
N ALA A 14 -7.19 -5.95 -6.80
CA ALA A 14 -7.90 -4.85 -6.15
C ALA A 14 -7.63 -3.52 -6.86
N LEU A 15 -6.38 -3.27 -7.24
CA LEU A 15 -6.02 -2.05 -7.96
C LEU A 15 -6.72 -1.99 -9.31
N ASP A 16 -6.68 -3.10 -10.06
CA ASP A 16 -7.29 -3.17 -11.39
C ASP A 16 -8.80 -3.00 -11.35
N GLY A 17 -9.43 -3.36 -10.26
CA GLY A 17 -10.88 -3.23 -10.08
C GLY A 17 -11.36 -1.84 -9.68
N LEU A 18 -10.46 -0.91 -9.38
CA LEU A 18 -10.85 0.44 -9.00
C LEU A 18 -11.23 1.27 -10.23
N GLU A 19 -12.18 2.19 -10.03
CA GLU A 19 -12.50 3.16 -11.07
C GLU A 19 -11.28 4.05 -11.37
N VAL A 20 -11.18 4.50 -12.62
CA VAL A 20 -9.98 5.20 -13.11
C VAL A 20 -9.51 6.34 -12.22
N PRO A 21 -10.36 7.28 -11.77
CA PRO A 21 -9.87 8.39 -10.94
C PRO A 21 -9.26 7.92 -9.62
N ILE A 22 -9.90 6.93 -8.98
CA ILE A 22 -9.42 6.39 -7.71
C ILE A 22 -8.18 5.56 -7.93
N ARG A 23 -8.17 4.75 -8.99
CA ARG A 23 -7.00 3.94 -9.34
C ARG A 23 -5.76 4.80 -9.54
N ARG A 24 -5.90 5.94 -10.23
CA ARG A 24 -4.78 6.87 -10.43
C ARG A 24 -4.26 7.44 -9.12
N ARG A 25 -5.16 7.80 -8.20
CA ARG A 25 -4.76 8.33 -6.90
C ARG A 25 -4.04 7.27 -6.07
N VAL A 26 -4.57 6.06 -6.04
CA VAL A 26 -3.98 4.94 -5.31
C VAL A 26 -2.62 4.59 -5.91
N ALA A 27 -2.54 4.47 -7.23
CA ALA A 27 -1.28 4.17 -7.90
C ALA A 27 -0.22 5.24 -7.63
N GLY A 28 -0.62 6.52 -7.65
CA GLY A 28 0.30 7.62 -7.34
C GLY A 28 0.83 7.55 -5.92
N ALA A 29 -0.04 7.21 -4.95
CA ALA A 29 0.39 7.04 -3.57
C ALA A 29 1.36 5.86 -3.43
N ILE A 30 1.10 4.77 -4.13
CA ILE A 30 2.00 3.61 -4.13
C ILE A 30 3.36 3.99 -4.71
N ASP A 31 3.36 4.71 -5.84
CA ASP A 31 4.61 5.18 -6.45
C ASP A 31 5.41 6.05 -5.48
N GLY A 32 4.72 6.87 -4.69
CA GLY A 32 5.35 7.69 -3.67
C GLY A 32 6.05 6.89 -2.58
N LEU A 33 5.56 5.68 -2.29
CA LEU A 33 6.21 4.81 -1.30
C LEU A 33 7.60 4.38 -1.75
N ALA A 34 7.85 4.31 -3.05
CA ALA A 34 9.18 3.94 -3.56
C ALA A 34 10.24 4.96 -3.12
N LEU A 35 9.85 6.21 -2.97
CA LEU A 35 10.75 7.28 -2.54
C LEU A 35 10.72 7.48 -1.02
N ASN A 36 9.58 7.23 -0.39
CA ASN A 36 9.42 7.37 1.05
C ASN A 36 8.46 6.30 1.56
N PRO A 37 8.97 5.17 2.06
CA PRO A 37 8.11 4.07 2.51
C PRO A 37 7.27 4.39 3.73
N ARG A 38 7.65 5.42 4.48
CA ARG A 38 6.94 5.81 5.72
C ARG A 38 6.51 7.27 5.62
N PRO A 39 5.56 7.57 4.71
CA PRO A 39 5.12 8.96 4.54
C PRO A 39 4.31 9.44 5.74
N SER A 40 4.05 10.74 5.78
CA SER A 40 3.18 11.33 6.79
C SER A 40 1.83 10.61 6.80
N GLY A 41 1.33 10.27 7.98
CA GLY A 41 0.06 9.56 8.13
C GLY A 41 0.15 8.05 8.08
N VAL A 42 1.33 7.48 7.82
CA VAL A 42 1.52 6.04 7.84
C VAL A 42 1.32 5.51 9.26
N LYS A 43 0.74 4.32 9.36
CA LYS A 43 0.62 3.62 10.64
C LYS A 43 1.11 2.20 10.52
N LYS A 44 1.84 1.76 11.55
CA LYS A 44 2.22 0.36 11.67
C LYS A 44 1.04 -0.39 12.29
N LEU A 45 0.68 -1.54 11.71
CA LEU A 45 -0.44 -2.31 12.23
C LEU A 45 -0.04 -3.07 13.47
N ALA A 46 -0.79 -2.85 14.55
CA ALA A 46 -0.51 -3.44 15.85
C ALA A 46 -0.64 -4.96 15.79
N GLY A 47 0.28 -5.67 16.46
CA GLY A 47 0.27 -7.12 16.54
C GLY A 47 0.68 -7.85 15.27
N LEU A 48 0.99 -7.13 14.21
CA LEU A 48 1.39 -7.72 12.93
C LEU A 48 2.77 -7.20 12.55
N GLU A 49 3.70 -8.13 12.42
CA GLU A 49 5.08 -7.77 12.11
C GLU A 49 5.21 -7.25 10.69
N ASN A 50 5.89 -6.10 10.56
CA ASN A 50 6.22 -5.49 9.27
C ASN A 50 5.00 -5.23 8.36
N LEU A 51 3.88 -4.87 8.96
CA LEU A 51 2.71 -4.44 8.19
C LEU A 51 2.41 -2.98 8.48
N TRP A 52 2.24 -2.22 7.42
CA TRP A 52 2.03 -0.78 7.44
C TRP A 52 0.80 -0.43 6.63
N ARG A 53 0.20 0.70 6.93
CA ARG A 53 -1.01 1.16 6.25
C ARG A 53 -0.93 2.65 5.94
N ILE A 54 -1.32 3.02 4.71
CA ILE A 54 -1.60 4.41 4.36
C ILE A 54 -3.04 4.52 3.89
N ARG A 55 -3.60 5.71 3.98
CA ARG A 55 -4.94 6.01 3.49
C ARG A 55 -4.86 6.85 2.23
N VAL A 56 -5.77 6.55 1.29
CA VAL A 56 -5.97 7.34 0.08
C VAL A 56 -7.49 7.50 -0.06
N GLY A 57 -8.03 8.65 0.35
CA GLY A 57 -9.47 8.83 0.42
C GLY A 57 -10.11 7.82 1.36
N ASP A 58 -11.08 7.07 0.86
CA ASP A 58 -11.75 6.01 1.63
C ASP A 58 -11.07 4.66 1.50
N TYR A 59 -9.91 4.61 0.84
CA TYR A 59 -9.19 3.37 0.61
C TYR A 59 -8.00 3.27 1.53
N ARG A 60 -7.60 2.03 1.82
CA ARG A 60 -6.41 1.73 2.62
C ARG A 60 -5.51 0.82 1.83
N ILE A 61 -4.21 1.11 1.90
CA ILE A 61 -3.18 0.32 1.25
C ILE A 61 -2.35 -0.28 2.37
N VAL A 62 -2.31 -1.60 2.43
CA VAL A 62 -1.52 -2.34 3.42
C VAL A 62 -0.31 -2.92 2.72
N TYR A 63 0.86 -2.73 3.30
CA TYR A 63 2.11 -3.12 2.65
C TYR A 63 3.18 -3.51 3.66
N ARG A 64 4.19 -4.22 3.16
CA ARG A 64 5.39 -4.58 3.91
C ARG A 64 6.58 -3.82 3.39
N ILE A 65 7.52 -3.49 4.27
CA ILE A 65 8.73 -2.76 3.91
C ILE A 65 9.93 -3.64 4.21
N PHE A 66 10.73 -3.91 3.19
CA PHE A 66 11.97 -4.66 3.34
C PHE A 66 13.14 -3.71 3.09
N ASP A 67 13.61 -3.08 4.16
CA ASP A 67 14.61 -2.02 4.08
C ASP A 67 15.95 -2.51 3.51
N ARG A 68 16.33 -3.74 3.83
CA ARG A 68 17.61 -4.27 3.38
C ARG A 68 17.68 -4.51 1.89
N THR A 69 16.58 -4.96 1.31
CA THR A 69 16.54 -5.28 -0.13
C THR A 69 15.90 -4.17 -0.94
N LEU A 70 15.45 -3.11 -0.29
CA LEU A 70 14.77 -1.98 -0.92
C LEU A 70 13.53 -2.45 -1.71
N VAL A 71 12.70 -3.25 -1.07
CA VAL A 71 11.47 -3.77 -1.67
C VAL A 71 10.28 -3.40 -0.80
N ILE A 72 9.20 -2.98 -1.45
CA ILE A 72 7.89 -2.81 -0.82
C ILE A 72 6.95 -3.78 -1.48
N VAL A 73 6.23 -4.55 -0.67
CA VAL A 73 5.20 -5.47 -1.18
C VAL A 73 3.84 -4.94 -0.79
N ILE A 74 3.03 -4.59 -1.79
CA ILE A 74 1.64 -4.17 -1.56
C ILE A 74 0.84 -5.44 -1.31
N VAL A 75 0.36 -5.58 -0.08
CA VAL A 75 -0.32 -6.81 0.37
C VAL A 75 -1.79 -6.80 -0.02
N THR A 76 -2.46 -5.69 0.25
CA THR A 76 -3.87 -5.55 -0.10
C THR A 76 -4.25 -4.09 -0.22
N ILE A 77 -5.32 -3.84 -0.99
CA ILE A 77 -5.93 -2.53 -1.15
C ILE A 77 -7.41 -2.74 -0.91
N GLY A 78 -8.02 -1.97 -0.03
CA GLY A 78 -9.42 -2.17 0.28
C GLY A 78 -10.12 -0.90 0.69
N HIS A 79 -11.44 -0.92 0.56
CA HIS A 79 -12.27 0.16 1.03
C HIS A 79 -12.25 0.18 2.55
N ARG A 80 -12.46 1.37 3.12
CA ARG A 80 -12.51 1.52 4.57
C ARG A 80 -13.46 0.51 5.20
N GLY A 81 -12.96 -0.21 6.22
CA GLY A 81 -13.73 -1.22 6.93
C GLY A 81 -13.55 -2.64 6.43
N ASP A 82 -12.98 -2.85 5.23
CA ASP A 82 -12.83 -4.18 4.66
C ASP A 82 -11.44 -4.77 4.84
N VAL A 83 -10.43 -3.93 5.03
CA VAL A 83 -9.02 -4.33 4.92
C VAL A 83 -8.55 -5.20 6.09
N TYR A 84 -9.17 -5.07 7.26
CA TYR A 84 -8.73 -5.73 8.48
C TYR A 84 -9.63 -6.87 8.92
N ARG A 85 -10.29 -7.47 8.04
CA ARG A 85 -11.14 -8.62 8.37
C ARG A 85 -10.37 -9.92 8.38
#